data_19b65a08011c9a4315d90a8ee8058a63
#
_entry.id   19b65a08011c9a4315d90a8ee8058a63
#
_cell.length_a   1.000
_cell.length_b   1.000
_cell.length_c   1.000
_cell.angle_alpha   90.00
_cell.angle_beta   90.00
_cell.angle_gamma   90.00
#
_symmetry.space_group_name_H-M   'P 1'
#
loop_
_entity.id
_entity.type
_entity.pdbx_description
1 polymer ?
#
loop_
_entity_poly.entity_id
_entity_poly.type
_entity_poly.pdbx_seq_one_letter_code
_entity_poly.pdbx_strand_id
1 'polypeptide(L)'
;QRQMCIRDRDVDVKGFFDNVDHRKLLKQIWTLGIRDTKLIQIIKAMLKAPIEMPDGETVLPSKGTPQGGILSPLLANIVLNELDWWIASQWDEMVGHMKHPCKVTYYPNGAEKKCNSYTALKKSNLKEMRIVRYADDFKIFCRTKEDAEKTYYAVKDWLWKRLKLEVSDEKSKVTNPVSYTHLTL
;
A
#
# COMPACT_ATOMS: atom_id res chain seq x y z
N GLN A 1 9.61 -8.11 -30.83
CA GLN A 1 9.72 -8.04 -29.37
C GLN A 1 9.11 -6.72 -28.92
N ARG A 2 7.91 -6.74 -28.33
CA ARG A 2 7.33 -5.54 -27.69
C ARG A 2 8.08 -5.36 -26.36
N GLN A 3 9.00 -4.42 -26.31
CA GLN A 3 9.55 -3.91 -25.06
C GLN A 3 8.36 -3.39 -24.22
N MET A 4 8.03 -4.09 -23.17
CA MET A 4 7.13 -3.56 -22.14
C MET A 4 7.89 -2.45 -21.41
N CYS A 5 7.59 -1.20 -21.76
CA CYS A 5 8.08 -0.06 -20.99
C CYS A 5 7.32 -0.01 -19.66
N ILE A 6 7.75 -0.82 -18.69
CA ILE A 6 7.30 -0.69 -17.31
C ILE A 6 8.02 0.52 -16.71
N ARG A 7 7.28 1.37 -16.04
CA ARG A 7 7.82 2.46 -15.22
C ARG A 7 7.44 2.20 -13.78
N ASP A 8 8.42 2.22 -12.91
CA ASP A 8 8.21 2.14 -11.48
C ASP A 8 8.30 3.53 -10.84
N ARG A 9 7.51 3.71 -9.81
CA ARG A 9 7.56 4.87 -8.94
C ARG A 9 7.90 4.39 -7.54
N ASP A 10 9.09 4.73 -7.08
CA ASP A 10 9.43 4.60 -5.66
C ASP A 10 8.65 5.65 -4.88
N VAL A 11 7.99 5.22 -3.82
CA VAL A 11 7.24 6.11 -2.94
C VAL A 11 7.70 5.85 -1.52
N ASP A 12 8.30 6.86 -0.92
CA ASP A 12 8.76 6.87 0.47
C ASP A 12 7.79 7.71 1.31
N VAL A 13 7.30 7.15 2.40
CA VAL A 13 6.43 7.86 3.34
C VAL A 13 7.27 8.51 4.42
N LYS A 14 7.16 9.84 4.54
CA LYS A 14 7.95 10.64 5.46
C LYS A 14 7.67 10.27 6.92
N GLY A 15 8.70 9.72 7.59
CA GLY A 15 8.59 9.35 9.01
C GLY A 15 7.37 8.48 9.29
N PHE A 16 7.17 7.42 8.51
CA PHE A 16 5.96 6.60 8.56
C PHE A 16 5.62 6.16 9.98
N PHE A 17 6.58 5.53 10.67
CA PHE A 17 6.36 4.99 12.02
C PHE A 17 5.99 6.07 13.04
N ASP A 18 6.47 7.30 12.87
CA ASP A 18 6.22 8.41 13.79
C ASP A 18 4.88 9.12 13.51
N ASN A 19 4.28 8.89 12.34
CA ASN A 19 3.10 9.61 11.88
C ASN A 19 1.81 8.78 11.82
N VAL A 20 1.83 7.51 12.24
CA VAL A 20 0.65 6.65 12.29
C VAL A 20 -0.39 7.20 13.27
N ASP A 21 -1.61 7.49 12.80
CA ASP A 21 -2.72 7.92 13.65
C ASP A 21 -3.26 6.73 14.46
N HIS A 22 -3.20 6.82 15.79
CA HIS A 22 -3.62 5.76 16.71
C HIS A 22 -5.13 5.42 16.56
N ARG A 23 -5.98 6.44 16.38
CA ARG A 23 -7.44 6.21 16.26
C ARG A 23 -7.75 5.47 14.96
N LYS A 24 -7.08 5.87 13.88
CA LYS A 24 -7.24 5.24 12.58
C LYS A 24 -6.79 3.79 12.63
N LEU A 25 -5.60 3.52 13.16
CA LEU A 25 -5.04 2.18 13.32
C LEU A 25 -5.97 1.26 14.13
N LEU A 26 -6.44 1.72 15.28
CA LEU A 26 -7.36 0.92 16.12
C LEU A 26 -8.68 0.63 15.39
N LYS A 27 -9.19 1.58 14.60
CA LYS A 27 -10.38 1.36 13.77
C LYS A 27 -10.12 0.35 12.66
N GLN A 28 -8.93 0.38 12.04
CA GLN A 28 -8.52 -0.60 11.02
C GLN A 28 -8.44 -2.02 11.62
N ILE A 29 -7.82 -2.17 12.79
CA ILE A 29 -7.77 -3.45 13.53
C ILE A 29 -9.18 -3.99 13.77
N TRP A 30 -10.09 -3.15 14.21
CA TRP A 30 -11.48 -3.52 14.42
C TRP A 30 -12.17 -3.97 13.13
N THR A 31 -11.96 -3.28 12.02
CA THR A 31 -12.56 -3.61 10.72
C THR A 31 -11.99 -4.90 10.12
N LEU A 32 -10.76 -5.27 10.44
CA LEU A 32 -10.17 -6.55 10.09
C LEU A 32 -10.76 -7.75 10.86
N GLY A 33 -11.68 -7.49 11.81
CA GLY A 33 -12.38 -8.52 12.54
C GLY A 33 -11.84 -8.79 13.94
N ILE A 34 -10.78 -8.12 14.38
CA ILE A 34 -10.24 -8.21 15.74
C ILE A 34 -11.09 -7.33 16.65
N ARG A 35 -12.09 -7.93 17.29
CA ARG A 35 -13.09 -7.22 18.10
C ARG A 35 -12.96 -7.50 19.61
N ASP A 36 -11.89 -8.13 20.05
CA ASP A 36 -11.58 -8.29 21.46
C ASP A 36 -11.19 -6.95 22.07
N THR A 37 -12.05 -6.42 22.92
CA THR A 37 -11.86 -5.11 23.57
C THR A 37 -10.65 -5.09 24.49
N LYS A 38 -10.31 -6.23 25.17
CA LYS A 38 -9.13 -6.32 26.02
C LYS A 38 -7.87 -6.23 25.20
N LEU A 39 -7.79 -6.96 24.07
CA LEU A 39 -6.64 -6.89 23.15
C LEU A 39 -6.47 -5.49 22.58
N ILE A 40 -7.56 -4.83 22.17
CA ILE A 40 -7.52 -3.45 21.66
C ILE A 40 -7.05 -2.46 22.72
N GLN A 41 -7.47 -2.65 23.99
CA GLN A 41 -6.98 -1.84 25.10
C GLN A 41 -5.47 -2.02 25.33
N ILE A 42 -4.96 -3.26 25.25
CA ILE A 42 -3.52 -3.54 25.35
C ILE A 42 -2.76 -2.85 24.23
N ILE A 43 -3.19 -2.99 22.97
CA ILE A 43 -2.57 -2.31 21.83
C ILE A 43 -2.59 -0.80 22.03
N LYS A 44 -3.72 -0.24 22.48
CA LYS A 44 -3.83 1.19 22.76
C LYS A 44 -2.88 1.65 23.88
N ALA A 45 -2.69 0.84 24.93
CA ALA A 45 -1.74 1.13 26.00
C ALA A 45 -0.31 1.10 25.48
N MET A 46 0.04 0.13 24.65
CA MET A 46 1.37 0.04 24.01
C MET A 46 1.66 1.25 23.13
N LEU A 47 0.67 1.69 22.31
CA LEU A 47 0.83 2.87 21.45
C LEU A 47 0.99 4.18 22.21
N LYS A 48 0.48 4.23 23.45
CA LYS A 48 0.54 5.40 24.34
C LYS A 48 1.62 5.29 25.42
N ALA A 49 2.41 4.22 25.38
CA ALA A 49 3.48 4.05 26.36
C ALA A 49 4.45 5.25 26.31
N PRO A 50 4.86 5.77 27.47
CA PRO A 50 5.80 6.86 27.54
C PRO A 50 7.11 6.48 26.85
N ILE A 51 7.69 7.43 26.12
CA ILE A 51 8.99 7.29 25.48
C ILE A 51 9.99 8.15 26.27
N GLU A 52 11.01 7.52 26.80
CA GLU A 52 12.12 8.21 27.45
C GLU A 52 13.12 8.67 26.36
N MET A 53 13.31 9.98 26.29
CA MET A 53 14.22 10.59 25.33
C MET A 53 15.66 10.55 25.85
N PRO A 54 16.69 10.64 24.98
CA PRO A 54 18.10 10.61 25.40
C PRO A 54 18.51 11.70 26.39
N ASP A 55 17.76 12.79 26.46
CA ASP A 55 17.92 13.91 27.41
C ASP A 55 17.24 13.66 28.78
N GLY A 56 16.59 12.50 28.95
CA GLY A 56 15.86 12.11 30.15
C GLY A 56 14.42 12.64 30.22
N GLU A 57 13.95 13.38 29.21
CA GLU A 57 12.56 13.80 29.15
C GLU A 57 11.65 12.62 28.76
N THR A 58 10.47 12.58 29.38
CA THR A 58 9.44 11.57 29.05
C THR A 58 8.36 12.18 28.21
N VAL A 59 8.18 11.67 27.00
CA VAL A 59 7.17 12.14 26.04
C VAL A 59 6.03 11.12 25.91
N LEU A 60 4.80 11.58 25.98
CA LEU A 60 3.61 10.77 25.70
C LEU A 60 3.26 10.88 24.20
N PRO A 61 3.40 9.80 23.41
CA PRO A 61 3.12 9.86 21.99
C PRO A 61 1.61 10.04 21.71
N SER A 62 1.27 11.01 20.90
CA SER A 62 -0.10 11.22 20.41
C SER A 62 -0.37 10.48 19.10
N LYS A 63 0.68 10.10 18.38
CA LYS A 63 0.70 9.37 17.11
C LYS A 63 1.98 8.52 17.03
N GLY A 64 2.06 7.69 16.03
CA GLY A 64 3.23 6.85 15.78
C GLY A 64 3.14 5.46 16.39
N THR A 65 4.07 4.61 16.01
CA THR A 65 4.26 3.27 16.58
C THR A 65 5.67 3.19 17.17
N PRO A 66 5.87 2.50 18.31
CA PRO A 66 7.17 2.40 18.94
C PRO A 66 8.22 1.84 17.96
N GLN A 67 9.29 2.59 17.69
CA GLN A 67 10.37 2.09 16.84
C GLN A 67 11.10 0.95 17.57
N GLY A 68 11.37 -0.15 16.84
CA GLY A 68 11.96 -1.36 17.42
C GLY A 68 10.96 -2.25 18.20
N GLY A 69 9.71 -1.85 18.32
CA GLY A 69 8.67 -2.69 18.94
C GLY A 69 8.36 -3.92 18.08
N ILE A 70 8.19 -5.10 18.71
CA ILE A 70 7.92 -6.38 18.04
C ILE A 70 6.64 -6.30 17.17
N LEU A 71 5.65 -5.53 17.59
CA LEU A 71 4.37 -5.37 16.87
C LEU A 71 4.41 -4.27 15.80
N SER A 72 5.39 -3.39 15.81
CA SER A 72 5.42 -2.23 14.90
C SER A 72 5.36 -2.60 13.42
N PRO A 73 6.07 -3.63 12.91
CA PRO A 73 5.95 -4.05 11.52
C PRO A 73 4.56 -4.58 11.17
N LEU A 74 3.91 -5.30 12.10
CA LEU A 74 2.54 -5.79 11.91
C LEU A 74 1.54 -4.62 11.86
N LEU A 75 1.66 -3.66 12.78
CA LEU A 75 0.80 -2.49 12.82
C LEU A 75 0.98 -1.62 11.58
N ALA A 76 2.21 -1.46 11.10
CA ALA A 76 2.54 -0.80 9.84
C ALA A 76 1.83 -1.46 8.65
N ASN A 77 1.88 -2.80 8.58
CA ASN A 77 1.19 -3.54 7.53
C ASN A 77 -0.32 -3.38 7.59
N ILE A 78 -0.91 -3.31 8.79
CA ILE A 78 -2.35 -3.05 8.97
C ILE A 78 -2.71 -1.66 8.44
N VAL A 79 -1.91 -0.64 8.73
CA VAL A 79 -2.17 0.73 8.27
C VAL A 79 -2.15 0.81 6.75
N LEU A 80 -1.14 0.23 6.11
CA LEU A 80 -0.96 0.31 4.66
C LEU A 80 -1.80 -0.70 3.86
N ASN A 81 -2.41 -1.68 4.53
CA ASN A 81 -3.32 -2.63 3.88
C ASN A 81 -4.48 -1.92 3.15
N GLU A 82 -4.97 -0.79 3.66
CA GLU A 82 -5.98 0.02 2.95
C GLU A 82 -5.44 0.56 1.60
N LEU A 83 -4.14 0.89 1.52
CA LEU A 83 -3.51 1.33 0.28
C LEU A 83 -3.41 0.18 -0.72
N ASP A 84 -3.00 -1.00 -0.26
CA ASP A 84 -2.89 -2.19 -1.09
C ASP A 84 -4.25 -2.52 -1.74
N TRP A 85 -5.31 -2.55 -0.94
CA TRP A 85 -6.68 -2.75 -1.42
C TRP A 85 -7.15 -1.65 -2.37
N TRP A 86 -6.84 -0.39 -2.06
CA TRP A 86 -7.23 0.71 -2.92
C TRP A 86 -6.56 0.60 -4.31
N ILE A 87 -5.27 0.30 -4.37
CA ILE A 87 -4.56 0.13 -5.64
C ILE A 87 -5.07 -1.10 -6.39
N ALA A 88 -5.27 -2.23 -5.71
CA ALA A 88 -5.83 -3.43 -6.33
C ALA A 88 -7.22 -3.17 -6.92
N SER A 89 -8.06 -2.37 -6.23
CA SER A 89 -9.39 -2.00 -6.71
C SER A 89 -9.37 -1.15 -7.98
N GLN A 90 -8.28 -0.43 -8.26
CA GLN A 90 -8.18 0.43 -9.45
C GLN A 90 -7.95 -0.37 -10.74
N TRP A 91 -7.39 -1.57 -10.64
CA TRP A 91 -7.04 -2.39 -11.81
C TRP A 91 -7.44 -3.85 -11.65
N ASP A 92 -6.88 -4.55 -10.68
CA ASP A 92 -6.99 -6.02 -10.60
C ASP A 92 -8.39 -6.50 -10.21
N GLU A 93 -9.11 -5.78 -9.36
CA GLU A 93 -10.44 -6.18 -8.86
C GLU A 93 -11.60 -5.59 -9.64
N MET A 94 -11.37 -4.54 -10.43
CA MET A 94 -12.43 -3.89 -11.22
C MET A 94 -13.04 -4.80 -12.28
N VAL A 95 -12.41 -5.92 -12.58
CA VAL A 95 -12.92 -6.91 -13.56
C VAL A 95 -14.30 -7.45 -13.17
N GLY A 96 -14.57 -7.61 -11.88
CA GLY A 96 -15.88 -8.05 -11.38
C GLY A 96 -17.00 -7.02 -11.57
N HIS A 97 -16.67 -5.74 -11.69
CA HIS A 97 -17.61 -4.64 -11.85
C HIS A 97 -17.74 -4.14 -13.30
N MET A 98 -16.83 -4.57 -14.17
CA MET A 98 -16.91 -4.23 -15.59
C MET A 98 -17.89 -5.13 -16.34
N LYS A 99 -18.62 -4.54 -17.29
CA LYS A 99 -19.47 -5.27 -18.26
C LYS A 99 -18.64 -6.11 -19.27
N HIS A 100 -17.35 -6.32 -19.02
CA HIS A 100 -16.49 -7.13 -19.86
C HIS A 100 -16.50 -8.57 -19.36
N PRO A 101 -16.79 -9.56 -20.23
CA PRO A 101 -16.83 -10.94 -19.81
C PRO A 101 -15.45 -11.37 -19.35
N CYS A 102 -15.37 -11.84 -18.09
CA CYS A 102 -14.23 -12.61 -17.64
C CYS A 102 -14.11 -13.84 -18.55
N LYS A 103 -12.89 -14.21 -18.92
CA LYS A 103 -12.67 -15.49 -19.58
C LYS A 103 -13.00 -16.60 -18.57
N VAL A 104 -14.05 -17.35 -18.84
CA VAL A 104 -14.40 -18.51 -18.04
C VAL A 104 -13.72 -19.71 -18.68
N THR A 105 -12.95 -20.46 -17.89
CA THR A 105 -12.34 -21.73 -18.31
C THR A 105 -12.93 -22.82 -17.45
N TYR A 106 -13.37 -23.91 -18.08
CA TYR A 106 -13.92 -25.07 -17.39
C TYR A 106 -12.83 -26.11 -17.18
N TYR A 107 -12.75 -26.65 -15.98
CA TYR A 107 -11.89 -27.82 -15.69
C TYR A 107 -12.58 -29.11 -16.15
N PRO A 108 -11.82 -30.22 -16.34
CA PRO A 108 -12.41 -31.52 -16.69
C PRO A 108 -13.43 -32.04 -15.67
N ASN A 109 -13.36 -31.59 -14.42
CA ASN A 109 -14.32 -31.91 -13.36
C ASN A 109 -15.57 -31.00 -13.35
N GLY A 110 -15.75 -30.15 -14.36
CA GLY A 110 -16.89 -29.24 -14.47
C GLY A 110 -16.78 -27.95 -13.63
N ALA A 111 -15.73 -27.77 -12.85
CA ALA A 111 -15.55 -26.55 -12.07
C ALA A 111 -15.20 -25.36 -12.98
N GLU A 112 -15.79 -24.19 -12.67
CA GLU A 112 -15.53 -22.94 -13.40
C GLU A 112 -14.34 -22.20 -12.79
N LYS A 113 -13.40 -21.80 -13.65
CA LYS A 113 -12.35 -20.82 -13.31
C LYS A 113 -12.62 -19.53 -14.04
N LYS A 114 -12.94 -18.47 -13.31
CA LYS A 114 -13.04 -17.11 -13.84
C LYS A 114 -11.66 -16.47 -13.86
N CYS A 115 -11.19 -16.06 -15.03
CA CYS A 115 -9.90 -15.39 -15.20
C CYS A 115 -10.16 -13.97 -15.71
N ASN A 116 -9.33 -13.03 -15.25
CA ASN A 116 -9.38 -11.64 -15.70
C ASN A 116 -9.10 -11.54 -17.21
N SER A 117 -9.96 -10.84 -17.93
CA SER A 117 -9.71 -10.57 -19.35
C SER A 117 -8.78 -9.35 -19.49
N TYR A 118 -7.47 -9.56 -19.34
CA TYR A 118 -6.48 -8.48 -19.50
C TYR A 118 -6.55 -7.78 -20.86
N THR A 119 -7.03 -8.45 -21.91
CA THR A 119 -7.24 -7.83 -23.22
C THR A 119 -8.35 -6.80 -23.19
N ALA A 120 -9.44 -7.09 -22.48
CA ALA A 120 -10.54 -6.16 -22.29
C ALA A 120 -10.12 -4.98 -21.39
N LEU A 121 -9.37 -5.26 -20.31
CA LEU A 121 -8.81 -4.24 -19.45
C LEU A 121 -7.87 -3.28 -20.17
N LYS A 122 -7.01 -3.79 -21.06
CA LYS A 122 -6.11 -2.96 -21.88
C LYS A 122 -6.83 -2.02 -22.86
N LYS A 123 -8.07 -2.34 -23.23
CA LYS A 123 -8.93 -1.51 -24.07
C LYS A 123 -9.79 -0.53 -23.27
N SER A 124 -9.84 -0.67 -21.96
CA SER A 124 -10.58 0.23 -21.08
C SER A 124 -9.78 1.50 -20.79
N ASN A 125 -10.46 2.52 -20.25
CA ASN A 125 -9.83 3.75 -19.77
C ASN A 125 -9.16 3.59 -18.40
N LEU A 126 -9.19 2.40 -17.80
CA LEU A 126 -8.50 2.09 -16.57
C LEU A 126 -6.99 2.07 -16.81
N LYS A 127 -6.26 2.62 -15.86
CA LYS A 127 -4.80 2.63 -15.91
C LYS A 127 -4.26 1.38 -15.24
N GLU A 128 -3.39 0.69 -15.96
CA GLU A 128 -2.69 -0.47 -15.43
C GLU A 128 -1.71 -0.01 -14.36
N MET A 129 -1.97 -0.40 -13.11
CA MET A 129 -1.08 -0.15 -11.99
C MET A 129 -1.03 -1.35 -11.05
N ARG A 130 0.14 -1.59 -10.48
CA ARG A 130 0.39 -2.68 -9.52
C ARG A 130 1.31 -2.18 -8.43
N ILE A 131 1.09 -2.62 -7.22
CA ILE A 131 1.93 -2.30 -6.07
C ILE A 131 2.78 -3.50 -5.68
N VAL A 132 4.03 -3.24 -5.33
CA VAL A 132 4.88 -4.15 -4.57
C VAL A 132 5.38 -3.39 -3.35
N ARG A 133 5.07 -3.89 -2.18
CA ARG A 133 5.37 -3.24 -0.91
C ARG A 133 6.16 -4.15 0.02
N TYR A 134 7.16 -3.59 0.67
CA TYR A 134 7.88 -4.18 1.79
C TYR A 134 7.86 -3.19 2.95
N ALA A 135 7.07 -3.50 3.99
CA ALA A 135 6.77 -2.59 5.10
C ALA A 135 6.23 -1.23 4.61
N ASP A 136 6.95 -0.14 4.85
CA ASP A 136 6.63 1.23 4.43
C ASP A 136 7.23 1.61 3.07
N ASP A 137 8.21 0.86 2.59
CA ASP A 137 8.75 1.03 1.24
C ASP A 137 7.85 0.37 0.22
N PHE A 138 7.42 1.10 -0.80
CA PHE A 138 6.65 0.50 -1.88
C PHE A 138 6.93 1.11 -3.24
N LYS A 139 6.73 0.27 -4.26
CA LYS A 139 6.87 0.63 -5.66
C LYS A 139 5.56 0.43 -6.38
N ILE A 140 5.20 1.38 -7.22
CA ILE A 140 4.03 1.30 -8.08
C ILE A 140 4.50 1.17 -9.52
N PHE A 141 4.11 0.08 -10.14
CA PHE A 141 4.43 -0.23 -11.53
C PHE A 141 3.29 0.22 -12.43
N CYS A 142 3.62 1.07 -13.38
CA CYS A 142 2.69 1.58 -14.39
C CYS A 142 3.20 1.29 -15.79
N ARG A 143 2.31 1.35 -16.77
CA ARG A 143 2.65 1.04 -18.16
C ARG A 143 3.42 2.16 -18.84
N THR A 144 3.08 3.41 -18.56
CA THR A 144 3.71 4.60 -19.14
C THR A 144 4.25 5.53 -18.07
N LYS A 145 5.17 6.42 -18.45
CA LYS A 145 5.68 7.46 -17.55
C LYS A 145 4.57 8.42 -17.10
N GLU A 146 3.69 8.79 -18.02
CA GLU A 146 2.55 9.66 -17.71
C GLU A 146 1.59 9.04 -16.70
N ASP A 147 1.33 7.72 -16.83
CA ASP A 147 0.50 6.99 -15.88
C ASP A 147 1.18 6.91 -14.50
N ALA A 148 2.51 6.70 -14.47
CA ALA A 148 3.27 6.69 -13.23
C ALA A 148 3.21 8.05 -12.51
N GLU A 149 3.33 9.15 -13.24
CA GLU A 149 3.21 10.50 -12.67
C GLU A 149 1.80 10.77 -12.12
N LYS A 150 0.76 10.47 -12.90
CA LYS A 150 -0.64 10.63 -12.46
C LYS A 150 -0.96 9.75 -11.25
N THR A 151 -0.48 8.52 -11.25
CA THR A 151 -0.67 7.59 -10.13
C THR A 151 0.03 8.10 -8.86
N TYR A 152 1.22 8.66 -9.00
CA TYR A 152 1.93 9.25 -7.87
C TYR A 152 1.11 10.34 -7.17
N TYR A 153 0.60 11.31 -7.91
CA TYR A 153 -0.22 12.37 -7.33
C TYR A 153 -1.51 11.82 -6.72
N ALA A 154 -2.14 10.83 -7.34
CA ALA A 154 -3.32 10.18 -6.80
C ALA A 154 -3.02 9.45 -5.48
N VAL A 155 -1.90 8.73 -5.39
CA VAL A 155 -1.45 8.03 -4.18
C VAL A 155 -1.09 9.02 -3.09
N LYS A 156 -0.36 10.08 -3.41
CA LYS A 156 0.01 11.15 -2.47
C LYS A 156 -1.24 11.80 -1.85
N ASP A 157 -2.20 12.16 -2.68
CA ASP A 157 -3.47 12.75 -2.23
C ASP A 157 -4.29 11.76 -1.39
N TRP A 158 -4.32 10.49 -1.79
CA TRP A 158 -5.02 9.43 -1.06
C TRP A 158 -4.39 9.18 0.32
N LEU A 159 -3.06 9.06 0.40
CA LEU A 159 -2.32 8.87 1.65
C LEU A 159 -2.59 10.03 2.63
N TRP A 160 -2.55 11.26 2.13
CA TRP A 160 -2.84 12.43 2.94
C TRP A 160 -4.30 12.47 3.41
N LYS A 161 -5.26 12.29 2.50
CA LYS A 161 -6.69 12.37 2.83
C LYS A 161 -7.12 11.22 3.73
N ARG A 162 -6.64 10.01 3.44
CA ARG A 162 -7.12 8.79 4.10
C ARG A 162 -6.34 8.44 5.35
N LEU A 163 -5.02 8.52 5.31
CA LEU A 163 -4.14 8.08 6.40
C LEU A 163 -3.45 9.23 7.13
N LYS A 164 -3.52 10.46 6.62
CA LYS A 164 -2.78 11.64 7.13
C LYS A 164 -1.27 11.45 7.07
N LEU A 165 -0.81 10.69 6.09
CA LEU A 165 0.61 10.43 5.85
C LEU A 165 1.14 11.29 4.71
N GLU A 166 2.31 11.86 4.89
CA GLU A 166 3.00 12.66 3.88
C GLU A 166 4.00 11.81 3.11
N VAL A 167 4.08 12.04 1.80
CA VAL A 167 5.08 11.42 0.93
C VAL A 167 6.31 12.33 0.85
N SER A 168 7.51 11.74 0.92
CA SER A 168 8.76 12.44 0.70
C SER A 168 9.00 12.65 -0.79
N ASP A 169 8.81 13.89 -1.28
CA ASP A 169 9.04 14.24 -2.68
C ASP A 169 10.52 14.09 -3.08
N GLU A 170 11.44 14.28 -2.13
CA GLU A 170 12.89 14.20 -2.38
C GLU A 170 13.35 12.75 -2.64
N LYS A 171 12.77 11.79 -1.92
CA LYS A 171 13.13 10.38 -2.03
C LYS A 171 12.29 9.63 -3.06
N SER A 172 11.14 10.19 -3.47
CA SER A 172 10.24 9.56 -4.42
C SER A 172 10.62 9.88 -5.85
N LYS A 173 11.10 8.88 -6.62
CA LYS A 173 11.59 9.06 -8.00
C LYS A 173 10.85 8.14 -8.98
N VAL A 174 10.66 8.62 -10.22
CA VAL A 174 10.26 7.76 -11.34
C VAL A 174 11.53 7.13 -11.90
N THR A 175 11.61 5.83 -11.86
CA THR A 175 12.76 5.08 -12.36
C THR A 175 12.36 4.19 -13.54
N ASN A 176 13.34 3.82 -14.32
CA ASN A 176 13.17 2.83 -15.38
C ASN A 176 13.77 1.51 -14.87
N PRO A 177 12.97 0.45 -14.61
CA PRO A 177 13.50 -0.80 -14.08
C PRO A 177 14.57 -1.44 -14.99
N VAL A 178 14.59 -1.09 -16.28
CA VAL A 178 15.62 -1.59 -17.22
C VAL A 178 17.01 -0.97 -16.95
N SER A 179 17.10 0.17 -16.25
CA SER A 179 18.38 0.78 -15.89
C SER A 179 19.03 0.22 -14.63
N TYR A 180 18.33 -0.64 -13.88
CA TYR A 180 18.86 -1.32 -12.68
C TYR A 180 19.69 -2.58 -12.98
N THR A 181 20.02 -2.88 -14.24
CA THR A 181 20.82 -4.05 -14.60
C THR A 181 22.32 -3.93 -14.26
N HIS A 182 22.73 -2.95 -13.48
CA HIS A 182 24.04 -2.89 -12.84
C HIS A 182 23.96 -3.16 -11.35
N LEU A 183 23.30 -4.26 -10.97
CA LEU A 183 23.61 -4.92 -9.71
C LEU A 183 24.93 -5.67 -9.94
N THR A 184 26.01 -5.04 -9.56
CA THR A 184 27.28 -5.75 -9.29
C THR A 184 27.00 -6.82 -8.25
N LEU A 185 27.14 -8.07 -8.67
CA LEU A 185 27.28 -9.24 -7.79
C LEU A 185 28.56 -9.10 -6.97
#